data_8ab0218b53a911601cc257af2fcee9e6
#
_entry.id   8ab0218b53a911601cc257af2fcee9e6
#
_cell.length_a   1.000
_cell.length_b   1.000
_cell.length_c   1.000
_cell.angle_alpha   90.00
_cell.angle_beta   90.00
_cell.angle_gamma   90.00
#
_symmetry.space_group_name_H-M   'P 1'
#
loop_
_entity.id
_entity.type
_entity.pdbx_description
1 polymer ?
#
loop_
_entity_poly.entity_id
_entity_poly.type
_entity_poly.pdbx_seq_one_letter_code
_entity_poly.pdbx_strand_id
1 'polypeptide(L)'
;NYTTQKRGSDSGFLGTAKFHASGSFSYYNNIVPVSADSVHPLYQGEKMKIEDAVAAMGAKTVYLSGMALNEIALFGTEESVRNLATVADAVKAKSPDVKIVVLANTYMTANFNNYQNKLNNGSISEYNNLLLDYCNENGYDFVDITTPLVASGCLADKFCTDNAEGGAGCHLTNDAYAIWTAVLRDYAKAEQAGTYVNPDSMPVYSRN
;
A
#
# COMPACT_ATOMS: atom_id res chain seq x y z
N ASN A 1 5.18 -4.71 12.12
CA ASN A 1 5.16 -5.65 13.27
C ASN A 1 5.13 -7.11 12.83
N TYR A 2 4.16 -7.55 12.00
CA TYR A 2 4.05 -8.95 11.53
C TYR A 2 5.35 -9.45 10.86
N THR A 3 5.89 -8.71 9.91
CA THR A 3 7.13 -9.07 9.21
C THR A 3 8.33 -9.13 10.13
N THR A 4 8.43 -8.25 11.12
CA THR A 4 9.50 -8.26 12.13
C THR A 4 9.40 -9.48 13.02
N GLN A 5 8.19 -9.83 13.49
CA GLN A 5 7.95 -11.03 14.30
C GLN A 5 8.26 -12.31 13.52
N LYS A 6 7.83 -12.40 12.26
CA LYS A 6 8.13 -13.57 11.42
C LYS A 6 9.61 -13.74 11.14
N ARG A 7 10.36 -12.64 10.93
CA ARG A 7 11.83 -12.70 10.80
C ARG A 7 12.55 -13.17 12.07
N GLY A 8 11.96 -12.93 13.24
CA GLY A 8 12.49 -13.49 14.49
C GLY A 8 12.43 -15.01 14.54
N SER A 9 11.48 -15.63 13.84
CA SER A 9 11.33 -17.10 13.75
C SER A 9 11.80 -17.70 12.40
N ASP A 10 11.90 -16.89 11.36
CA ASP A 10 12.36 -17.26 10.00
C ASP A 10 13.16 -16.10 9.41
N SER A 11 14.48 -16.16 9.50
CA SER A 11 15.38 -15.12 9.00
C SER A 11 15.33 -14.91 7.49
N GLY A 12 14.87 -15.91 6.72
CA GLY A 12 14.65 -15.84 5.27
C GLY A 12 13.31 -15.23 4.88
N PHE A 13 12.43 -14.94 5.83
CA PHE A 13 11.11 -14.38 5.54
C PHE A 13 11.20 -13.02 4.86
N LEU A 14 10.63 -12.93 3.65
CA LEU A 14 10.74 -11.80 2.72
C LEU A 14 12.20 -11.41 2.37
N GLY A 15 13.13 -12.34 2.48
CA GLY A 15 14.53 -12.17 2.07
C GLY A 15 15.19 -10.92 2.67
N THR A 16 15.78 -10.08 1.82
CA THR A 16 16.51 -8.85 2.22
C THR A 16 15.63 -7.61 2.29
N ALA A 17 14.29 -7.74 2.20
CA ALA A 17 13.39 -6.59 2.22
C ALA A 17 13.61 -5.70 3.44
N LYS A 18 13.63 -4.38 3.22
CA LYS A 18 13.69 -3.34 4.26
C LYS A 18 12.35 -2.62 4.30
N PHE A 19 12.02 -2.04 5.44
CA PHE A 19 10.74 -1.37 5.65
C PHE A 19 10.97 0.09 6.00
N HIS A 20 10.23 0.97 5.33
CA HIS A 20 10.17 2.40 5.59
C HIS A 20 8.72 2.78 5.84
N ALA A 21 8.30 2.77 7.10
CA ALA A 21 6.91 2.93 7.48
C ALA A 21 6.77 3.64 8.82
N SER A 22 5.72 4.43 8.95
CA SER A 22 5.33 5.14 10.18
C SER A 22 3.81 5.17 10.28
N GLY A 23 3.27 5.31 11.49
CA GLY A 23 1.84 5.52 11.69
C GLY A 23 1.37 6.82 11.01
N SER A 24 0.20 6.79 10.41
CA SER A 24 -0.44 7.93 9.71
C SER A 24 0.37 8.52 8.54
N PHE A 25 1.44 7.85 8.11
CA PHE A 25 2.22 8.29 6.96
C PHE A 25 1.49 8.00 5.65
N SER A 26 1.49 8.97 4.74
CA SER A 26 0.86 8.90 3.44
C SER A 26 1.74 9.54 2.37
N TYR A 27 1.35 9.45 1.09
CA TYR A 27 2.10 10.09 0.00
C TYR A 27 2.07 11.61 0.10
N TYR A 28 0.94 12.20 0.53
CA TYR A 28 0.89 13.63 0.85
C TYR A 28 1.91 14.02 1.92
N ASN A 29 2.02 13.23 2.99
CA ASN A 29 3.04 13.48 4.01
C ASN A 29 4.47 13.38 3.47
N ASN A 30 4.71 12.50 2.48
CA ASN A 30 6.03 12.40 1.84
C ASN A 30 6.41 13.66 1.04
N ILE A 31 5.42 14.31 0.41
CA ILE A 31 5.65 15.50 -0.43
C ILE A 31 6.05 16.72 0.43
N VAL A 32 5.46 16.87 1.61
CA VAL A 32 5.77 17.99 2.49
C VAL A 32 7.20 17.92 3.07
N PRO A 33 7.79 19.06 3.53
CA PRO A 33 9.13 19.05 4.10
C PRO A 33 9.25 18.16 5.33
N VAL A 34 10.40 17.49 5.46
CA VAL A 34 10.75 16.77 6.70
C VAL A 34 10.99 17.77 7.84
N SER A 35 10.44 17.48 9.02
CA SER A 35 10.66 18.27 10.23
C SER A 35 10.68 17.38 11.47
N ALA A 36 11.03 17.96 12.60
CA ALA A 36 11.03 17.24 13.89
C ALA A 36 9.64 16.66 14.22
N ASP A 37 8.57 17.37 13.87
CA ASP A 37 7.18 16.98 14.17
C ASP A 37 6.50 16.21 13.03
N SER A 38 7.15 16.07 11.87
CA SER A 38 6.58 15.35 10.73
C SER A 38 6.46 13.85 11.00
N VAL A 39 5.51 13.20 10.32
CA VAL A 39 5.28 11.74 10.44
C VAL A 39 6.19 10.89 9.54
N HIS A 40 7.20 11.49 8.92
CA HIS A 40 8.14 10.75 8.08
C HIS A 40 8.77 9.59 8.83
N PRO A 41 8.87 8.41 8.21
CA PRO A 41 9.52 7.26 8.83
C PRO A 41 11.00 7.49 9.08
N LEU A 42 11.53 6.77 10.06
CA LEU A 42 12.96 6.77 10.36
C LEU A 42 13.69 5.72 9.49
N TYR A 43 14.81 6.12 8.92
CA TYR A 43 15.81 5.21 8.39
C TYR A 43 17.19 5.60 8.91
N GLN A 44 17.90 4.65 9.51
CA GLN A 44 19.21 4.87 10.17
C GLN A 44 19.21 6.00 11.23
N GLY A 45 18.07 6.18 11.91
CA GLY A 45 17.92 7.16 12.99
C GLY A 45 17.44 8.55 12.53
N GLU A 46 17.29 8.80 11.23
CA GLU A 46 16.85 10.07 10.68
C GLU A 46 15.48 9.94 10.00
N LYS A 47 14.63 10.95 10.15
CA LYS A 47 13.39 11.06 9.39
C LYS A 47 13.71 11.30 7.92
N MET A 48 13.07 10.56 7.04
CA MET A 48 13.46 10.54 5.64
C MET A 48 12.26 10.40 4.71
N LYS A 49 12.32 11.03 3.55
CA LYS A 49 11.38 10.82 2.45
C LYS A 49 11.58 9.44 1.82
N ILE A 50 10.55 8.91 1.15
CA ILE A 50 10.60 7.61 0.49
C ILE A 50 11.74 7.56 -0.54
N GLU A 51 11.86 8.56 -1.42
CA GLU A 51 12.87 8.63 -2.45
C GLU A 51 14.30 8.66 -1.87
N ASP A 52 14.50 9.30 -0.74
CA ASP A 52 15.79 9.34 -0.04
C ASP A 52 16.10 7.99 0.60
N ALA A 53 15.11 7.39 1.24
CA ALA A 53 15.26 6.07 1.86
C ALA A 53 15.53 4.97 0.83
N VAL A 54 14.84 4.99 -0.32
CA VAL A 54 15.07 4.05 -1.44
C VAL A 54 16.50 4.14 -1.94
N ALA A 55 17.01 5.36 -2.17
CA ALA A 55 18.38 5.59 -2.57
C ALA A 55 19.39 5.13 -1.52
N ALA A 56 19.19 5.51 -0.25
CA ALA A 56 20.07 5.12 0.87
C ALA A 56 20.08 3.61 1.13
N MET A 57 18.97 2.92 0.85
CA MET A 57 18.87 1.45 0.93
C MET A 57 19.58 0.74 -0.21
N GLY A 58 19.87 1.43 -1.32
CA GLY A 58 20.35 0.82 -2.56
C GLY A 58 19.32 -0.18 -3.12
N ALA A 59 18.03 0.14 -2.99
CA ALA A 59 16.96 -0.77 -3.37
C ALA A 59 16.94 -1.00 -4.89
N LYS A 60 16.72 -2.25 -5.30
CA LYS A 60 16.49 -2.60 -6.72
C LYS A 60 15.01 -2.60 -7.07
N THR A 61 14.16 -2.84 -6.07
CA THR A 61 12.71 -2.81 -6.19
C THR A 61 12.14 -2.07 -4.99
N VAL A 62 11.20 -1.16 -5.23
CA VAL A 62 10.41 -0.51 -4.19
C VAL A 62 8.95 -0.94 -4.31
N TYR A 63 8.36 -1.34 -3.21
CA TYR A 63 6.93 -1.63 -3.09
C TYR A 63 6.24 -0.43 -2.45
N LEU A 64 5.51 0.33 -3.24
CA LEU A 64 4.67 1.44 -2.78
C LEU A 64 3.31 0.87 -2.36
N SER A 65 3.07 0.79 -1.05
CA SER A 65 1.81 0.24 -0.56
C SER A 65 0.68 1.27 -0.65
N GLY A 66 -0.56 0.81 -0.82
CA GLY A 66 -1.74 1.67 -0.91
C GLY A 66 -2.05 2.38 0.41
N MET A 67 -1.26 3.38 0.79
CA MET A 67 -1.38 4.16 2.04
C MET A 67 -2.35 5.33 1.89
N ALA A 68 -3.48 5.13 1.22
CA ALA A 68 -4.31 6.25 0.80
C ALA A 68 -5.58 6.46 1.63
N LEU A 69 -5.89 5.64 2.64
CA LEU A 69 -7.13 5.80 3.40
C LEU A 69 -7.31 7.22 3.95
N ASN A 70 -6.28 7.78 4.59
CA ASN A 70 -6.32 9.15 5.11
C ASN A 70 -6.40 10.19 3.98
N GLU A 71 -5.73 9.95 2.86
CA GLU A 71 -5.74 10.88 1.73
C GLU A 71 -7.08 10.88 1.02
N ILE A 72 -7.68 9.71 0.77
CA ILE A 72 -9.01 9.59 0.20
C ILE A 72 -10.03 10.33 1.07
N ALA A 73 -9.93 10.18 2.40
CA ALA A 73 -10.79 10.88 3.34
C ALA A 73 -10.69 12.42 3.22
N LEU A 74 -9.49 12.94 3.03
CA LEU A 74 -9.21 14.38 3.00
C LEU A 74 -9.39 14.98 1.60
N PHE A 75 -8.82 14.34 0.59
CA PHE A 75 -8.64 14.93 -0.75
C PHE A 75 -9.48 14.24 -1.83
N GLY A 76 -9.87 12.96 -1.63
CA GLY A 76 -10.53 12.11 -2.63
C GLY A 76 -9.53 11.29 -3.45
N THR A 77 -10.06 10.49 -4.38
CA THR A 77 -9.32 9.43 -5.09
C THR A 77 -8.27 9.96 -6.05
N GLU A 78 -8.65 10.90 -6.92
CA GLU A 78 -7.75 11.43 -7.95
C GLU A 78 -6.54 12.15 -7.37
N GLU A 79 -6.72 12.99 -6.32
CA GLU A 79 -5.61 13.68 -5.67
C GLU A 79 -4.67 12.69 -4.99
N SER A 80 -5.23 11.64 -4.37
CA SER A 80 -4.43 10.58 -3.75
C SER A 80 -3.56 9.84 -4.76
N VAL A 81 -4.05 9.61 -5.98
CA VAL A 81 -3.24 9.04 -7.09
C VAL A 81 -2.16 10.03 -7.52
N ARG A 82 -2.48 11.34 -7.66
CA ARG A 82 -1.48 12.36 -8.00
C ARG A 82 -0.34 12.44 -6.97
N ASN A 83 -0.66 12.29 -5.69
CA ASN A 83 0.35 12.27 -4.63
C ASN A 83 1.28 11.05 -4.77
N LEU A 84 0.73 9.85 -5.02
CA LEU A 84 1.53 8.66 -5.29
C LEU A 84 2.42 8.87 -6.53
N ALA A 85 1.87 9.40 -7.63
CA ALA A 85 2.60 9.68 -8.85
C ALA A 85 3.79 10.62 -8.60
N THR A 86 3.56 11.71 -7.84
CA THR A 86 4.63 12.65 -7.44
C THR A 86 5.77 11.94 -6.70
N VAL A 87 5.43 11.01 -5.80
CA VAL A 87 6.43 10.23 -5.06
C VAL A 87 7.15 9.23 -5.97
N ALA A 88 6.43 8.55 -6.87
CA ALA A 88 7.03 7.64 -7.84
C ALA A 88 8.03 8.36 -8.76
N ASP A 89 7.69 9.56 -9.22
CA ASP A 89 8.58 10.42 -10.02
C ASP A 89 9.83 10.82 -9.22
N ALA A 90 9.67 11.21 -7.96
CA ALA A 90 10.79 11.55 -7.09
C ALA A 90 11.72 10.34 -6.84
N VAL A 91 11.14 9.15 -6.68
CA VAL A 91 11.90 7.89 -6.58
C VAL A 91 12.69 7.64 -7.86
N LYS A 92 12.05 7.75 -9.03
CA LYS A 92 12.72 7.57 -10.32
C LYS A 92 13.80 8.62 -10.59
N ALA A 93 13.59 9.86 -10.18
CA ALA A 93 14.59 10.93 -10.32
C ALA A 93 15.86 10.63 -9.52
N LYS A 94 15.75 10.04 -8.32
CA LYS A 94 16.90 9.69 -7.46
C LYS A 94 17.48 8.30 -7.75
N SER A 95 16.65 7.38 -8.21
CA SER A 95 16.99 5.97 -8.44
C SER A 95 16.38 5.50 -9.77
N PRO A 96 16.96 5.92 -10.93
CA PRO A 96 16.35 5.67 -12.25
C PRO A 96 16.09 4.20 -12.56
N ASP A 97 17.00 3.33 -12.10
CA ASP A 97 16.98 1.88 -12.38
C ASP A 97 16.11 1.09 -11.41
N VAL A 98 15.52 1.74 -10.37
CA VAL A 98 14.68 1.04 -9.41
C VAL A 98 13.37 0.60 -10.07
N LYS A 99 12.99 -0.66 -9.85
CA LYS A 99 11.67 -1.14 -10.24
C LYS A 99 10.63 -0.64 -9.24
N ILE A 100 9.53 -0.07 -9.74
CA ILE A 100 8.39 0.33 -8.91
C ILE A 100 7.30 -0.72 -9.02
N VAL A 101 6.79 -1.15 -7.87
CA VAL A 101 5.66 -2.05 -7.70
C VAL A 101 4.65 -1.35 -6.81
N VAL A 102 3.43 -1.18 -7.26
CA VAL A 102 2.35 -0.55 -6.49
C VAL A 102 1.43 -1.63 -5.93
N LEU A 103 1.07 -1.52 -4.66
CA LEU A 103 0.17 -2.46 -4.01
C LEU A 103 -1.21 -1.84 -3.87
N ALA A 104 -2.26 -2.61 -4.16
CA ALA A 104 -3.63 -2.17 -3.95
C ALA A 104 -3.88 -1.72 -2.51
N ASN A 105 -4.73 -0.72 -2.33
CA ASN A 105 -5.18 -0.28 -1.01
C ASN A 105 -6.21 -1.27 -0.45
N THR A 106 -6.14 -1.55 0.86
CA THR A 106 -7.08 -2.46 1.54
C THR A 106 -8.44 -1.83 1.72
N TYR A 107 -9.48 -2.66 1.74
CA TYR A 107 -10.87 -2.24 1.99
C TYR A 107 -11.16 -2.11 3.48
N MET A 108 -12.30 -1.50 3.79
CA MET A 108 -12.85 -1.38 5.13
C MET A 108 -13.90 -2.46 5.39
N THR A 109 -14.11 -2.83 6.66
CA THR A 109 -15.20 -3.72 7.07
C THR A 109 -16.56 -3.08 6.84
N ALA A 110 -17.62 -3.89 6.80
CA ALA A 110 -18.99 -3.42 6.58
C ALA A 110 -19.45 -2.40 7.63
N ASN A 111 -19.02 -2.53 8.88
CA ASN A 111 -19.39 -1.62 9.97
C ASN A 111 -18.87 -0.19 9.77
N PHE A 112 -17.76 -0.02 9.05
CA PHE A 112 -17.11 1.28 8.85
C PHE A 112 -17.22 1.79 7.41
N ASN A 113 -17.83 1.01 6.52
CA ASN A 113 -18.05 1.38 5.13
C ASN A 113 -19.21 2.38 5.02
N ASN A 114 -18.94 3.65 5.27
CA ASN A 114 -19.94 4.72 5.22
C ASN A 114 -19.93 5.42 3.86
N TYR A 115 -20.88 5.07 2.99
CA TYR A 115 -20.98 5.63 1.64
C TYR A 115 -21.33 7.14 1.57
N GLN A 116 -21.65 7.78 2.67
CA GLN A 116 -21.87 9.23 2.73
C GLN A 116 -20.55 10.01 2.88
N ASN A 117 -19.50 9.37 3.36
CA ASN A 117 -18.18 9.97 3.49
C ASN A 117 -17.35 9.78 2.20
N LYS A 118 -16.32 10.61 2.01
CA LYS A 118 -15.37 10.45 0.90
C LYS A 118 -14.63 9.10 0.98
N LEU A 119 -14.29 8.63 2.18
CA LEU A 119 -13.66 7.34 2.40
C LEU A 119 -14.71 6.26 2.63
N ASN A 120 -14.82 5.36 1.67
CA ASN A 120 -15.67 4.18 1.70
C ASN A 120 -15.15 3.15 0.69
N ASN A 121 -15.69 1.93 0.68
CA ASN A 121 -15.20 0.89 -0.24
C ASN A 121 -15.45 1.20 -1.72
N GLY A 122 -16.44 2.03 -2.05
CA GLY A 122 -16.64 2.53 -3.41
C GLY A 122 -15.49 3.43 -3.85
N SER A 123 -15.08 4.39 -3.03
CA SER A 123 -13.92 5.24 -3.32
C SER A 123 -12.59 4.49 -3.29
N ILE A 124 -12.44 3.48 -2.42
CA ILE A 124 -11.27 2.61 -2.43
C ILE A 124 -11.20 1.79 -3.73
N SER A 125 -12.32 1.26 -4.22
CA SER A 125 -12.39 0.57 -5.52
C SER A 125 -12.00 1.49 -6.67
N GLU A 126 -12.51 2.71 -6.69
CA GLU A 126 -12.15 3.73 -7.67
C GLU A 126 -10.64 4.03 -7.61
N TYR A 127 -10.11 4.28 -6.41
CA TYR A 127 -8.68 4.52 -6.21
C TYR A 127 -7.81 3.36 -6.70
N ASN A 128 -8.17 2.11 -6.39
CA ASN A 128 -7.41 0.94 -6.83
C ASN A 128 -7.41 0.78 -8.36
N ASN A 129 -8.52 1.07 -9.04
CA ASN A 129 -8.57 1.06 -10.50
C ASN A 129 -7.74 2.21 -11.10
N LEU A 130 -7.82 3.42 -10.57
CA LEU A 130 -6.98 4.55 -11.00
C LEU A 130 -5.48 4.27 -10.79
N LEU A 131 -5.10 3.58 -9.71
CA LEU A 131 -3.72 3.13 -9.50
C LEU A 131 -3.28 2.09 -10.53
N LEU A 132 -4.16 1.15 -10.87
CA LEU A 132 -3.89 0.15 -11.89
C LEU A 132 -3.68 0.81 -13.25
N ASP A 133 -4.55 1.76 -13.63
CA ASP A 133 -4.42 2.53 -14.86
C ASP A 133 -3.09 3.29 -14.88
N TYR A 134 -2.76 4.00 -13.79
CA TYR A 134 -1.49 4.70 -13.65
C TYR A 134 -0.28 3.76 -13.80
N CYS A 135 -0.34 2.56 -13.21
CA CYS A 135 0.74 1.57 -13.35
C CYS A 135 0.89 1.10 -14.80
N ASN A 136 -0.22 0.80 -15.48
CA ASN A 136 -0.20 0.38 -16.87
C ASN A 136 0.36 1.46 -17.81
N GLU A 137 -0.01 2.73 -17.61
CA GLU A 137 0.50 3.86 -18.38
C GLU A 137 1.99 4.10 -18.20
N ASN A 138 2.53 3.79 -17.00
CA ASN A 138 3.93 4.06 -16.66
C ASN A 138 4.84 2.81 -16.69
N GLY A 139 4.29 1.64 -17.04
CA GLY A 139 5.04 0.39 -17.08
C GLY A 139 5.48 -0.09 -15.69
N TYR A 140 4.68 0.20 -14.67
CA TYR A 140 4.87 -0.29 -13.31
C TYR A 140 4.05 -1.55 -13.07
N ASP A 141 4.51 -2.40 -12.16
CA ASP A 141 3.73 -3.56 -11.73
C ASP A 141 2.73 -3.12 -10.66
N PHE A 142 1.50 -3.66 -10.77
CA PHE A 142 0.44 -3.46 -9.78
C PHE A 142 0.05 -4.80 -9.16
N VAL A 143 0.12 -4.92 -7.84
CA VAL A 143 -0.19 -6.18 -7.15
C VAL A 143 -1.45 -6.05 -6.30
N ASP A 144 -2.45 -6.85 -6.62
CA ASP A 144 -3.68 -6.96 -5.83
C ASP A 144 -3.46 -7.82 -4.59
N ILE A 145 -3.21 -7.15 -3.47
CA ILE A 145 -3.05 -7.76 -2.14
C ILE A 145 -4.36 -7.80 -1.36
N THR A 146 -5.44 -7.24 -1.88
CA THR A 146 -6.67 -6.94 -1.13
C THR A 146 -7.85 -7.85 -1.47
N THR A 147 -8.05 -8.22 -2.72
CA THR A 147 -9.16 -9.09 -3.13
C THR A 147 -9.24 -10.40 -2.32
N PRO A 148 -8.13 -11.08 -1.98
CA PRO A 148 -8.19 -12.28 -1.15
C PRO A 148 -8.69 -12.06 0.28
N LEU A 149 -8.77 -10.82 0.74
CA LEU A 149 -9.23 -10.44 2.09
C LEU A 149 -10.69 -10.03 2.12
N VAL A 150 -11.34 -9.93 0.96
CA VAL A 150 -12.69 -9.39 0.82
C VAL A 150 -13.74 -10.49 0.91
N ALA A 151 -14.83 -10.18 1.61
CA ALA A 151 -16.09 -10.93 1.59
C ALA A 151 -17.26 -9.95 1.43
N SER A 152 -18.16 -10.23 0.50
CA SER A 152 -19.35 -9.38 0.23
C SER A 152 -19.01 -7.90 0.00
N GLY A 153 -17.93 -7.62 -0.70
CA GLY A 153 -17.52 -6.25 -1.04
C GLY A 153 -16.83 -5.45 0.07
N CYS A 154 -16.54 -6.07 1.19
CA CYS A 154 -15.87 -5.46 2.35
C CYS A 154 -14.71 -6.33 2.84
N LEU A 155 -13.77 -5.71 3.56
CA LEU A 155 -12.78 -6.47 4.33
C LEU A 155 -13.52 -7.43 5.27
N ALA A 156 -13.20 -8.71 5.20
CA ALA A 156 -13.85 -9.70 6.07
C ALA A 156 -13.47 -9.44 7.53
N ASP A 157 -14.45 -9.48 8.44
CA ASP A 157 -14.30 -9.14 9.87
C ASP A 157 -13.16 -9.91 10.55
N LYS A 158 -12.98 -11.20 10.21
CA LYS A 158 -11.88 -12.02 10.72
C LYS A 158 -10.47 -11.51 10.38
N PHE A 159 -10.35 -10.65 9.39
CA PHE A 159 -9.09 -10.04 8.96
C PHE A 159 -8.86 -8.64 9.51
N CYS A 160 -9.80 -8.13 10.32
CA CYS A 160 -9.73 -6.79 10.92
C CYS A 160 -9.54 -6.88 12.44
N THR A 161 -8.62 -6.07 12.98
CA THR A 161 -8.33 -6.01 14.42
C THR A 161 -9.20 -4.98 15.15
N ASP A 162 -9.80 -4.04 14.45
CA ASP A 162 -10.47 -2.87 15.00
C ASP A 162 -11.90 -2.66 14.44
N ASN A 163 -12.63 -3.77 14.26
CA ASN A 163 -14.00 -3.78 13.75
C ASN A 163 -15.07 -3.52 14.86
N ALA A 164 -14.66 -3.05 16.04
CA ALA A 164 -15.56 -2.71 17.14
C ALA A 164 -15.82 -1.19 17.19
N GLU A 165 -16.78 -0.77 17.99
CA GLU A 165 -17.07 0.65 18.25
C GLU A 165 -15.79 1.41 18.67
N GLY A 166 -15.56 2.56 18.05
CA GLY A 166 -14.34 3.37 18.25
C GLY A 166 -13.12 2.93 17.43
N GLY A 167 -13.23 1.85 16.66
CA GLY A 167 -12.20 1.42 15.71
C GLY A 167 -12.23 2.19 14.39
N ALA A 168 -11.46 1.75 13.42
CA ALA A 168 -11.43 2.29 12.05
C ALA A 168 -11.82 1.25 10.98
N GLY A 169 -11.96 -0.03 11.36
CA GLY A 169 -12.40 -1.10 10.47
C GLY A 169 -11.46 -1.42 9.31
N CYS A 170 -10.17 -1.12 9.45
CA CYS A 170 -9.20 -1.24 8.37
C CYS A 170 -7.83 -1.81 8.77
N HIS A 171 -7.55 -1.97 10.06
CA HIS A 171 -6.28 -2.51 10.50
C HIS A 171 -6.28 -4.05 10.45
N LEU A 172 -5.25 -4.61 9.82
CA LEU A 172 -5.22 -6.02 9.48
C LEU A 172 -4.73 -6.90 10.64
N THR A 173 -5.29 -8.11 10.72
CA THR A 173 -4.81 -9.19 11.60
C THR A 173 -3.53 -9.83 11.05
N ASN A 174 -2.86 -10.61 11.89
CA ASN A 174 -1.71 -11.42 11.45
C ASN A 174 -2.07 -12.41 10.33
N ASP A 175 -3.27 -12.97 10.34
CA ASP A 175 -3.74 -13.88 9.29
C ASP A 175 -3.90 -13.16 7.95
N ALA A 176 -4.42 -11.92 7.96
CA ALA A 176 -4.47 -11.08 6.77
C ALA A 176 -3.06 -10.76 6.22
N TYR A 177 -2.12 -10.42 7.10
CA TYR A 177 -0.73 -10.19 6.68
C TYR A 177 -0.04 -11.47 6.18
N ALA A 178 -0.43 -12.66 6.67
CA ALA A 178 0.07 -13.92 6.13
C ALA A 178 -0.38 -14.12 4.67
N ILE A 179 -1.64 -13.82 4.37
CA ILE A 179 -2.18 -13.85 3.00
C ILE A 179 -1.47 -12.80 2.13
N TRP A 180 -1.38 -11.55 2.61
CA TRP A 180 -0.69 -10.49 1.90
C TRP A 180 0.74 -10.87 1.52
N THR A 181 1.51 -11.40 2.47
CA THR A 181 2.89 -11.81 2.19
C THR A 181 2.98 -13.02 1.26
N ALA A 182 1.99 -13.93 1.25
CA ALA A 182 1.92 -15.01 0.28
C ALA A 182 1.73 -14.46 -1.14
N VAL A 183 0.82 -13.52 -1.34
CA VAL A 183 0.60 -12.84 -2.63
C VAL A 183 1.89 -12.17 -3.12
N LEU A 184 2.63 -11.45 -2.26
CA LEU A 184 3.89 -10.82 -2.64
C LEU A 184 4.97 -11.84 -3.04
N ARG A 185 5.01 -12.99 -2.38
CA ARG A 185 5.96 -14.07 -2.73
C ARG A 185 5.60 -14.72 -4.06
N ASP A 186 4.33 -14.89 -4.36
CA ASP A 186 3.88 -15.45 -5.64
C ASP A 186 4.09 -14.42 -6.77
N TYR A 187 3.83 -13.13 -6.53
CA TYR A 187 4.24 -12.07 -7.43
C TYR A 187 5.74 -12.13 -7.75
N ALA A 188 6.60 -12.20 -6.72
CA ALA A 188 8.05 -12.22 -6.92
C ALA A 188 8.52 -13.44 -7.75
N LYS A 189 7.88 -14.60 -7.58
CA LYS A 189 8.16 -15.79 -8.40
C LYS A 189 7.75 -15.59 -9.85
N ALA A 190 6.55 -15.06 -10.09
CA ALA A 190 6.04 -14.80 -11.43
C ALA A 190 6.88 -13.72 -12.15
N GLU A 191 7.29 -12.69 -11.43
CA GLU A 191 8.18 -11.63 -11.94
C GLU A 191 9.54 -12.20 -12.35
N GLN A 192 10.17 -12.99 -11.48
CA GLN A 192 11.44 -13.65 -11.79
C GLN A 192 11.37 -14.62 -12.98
N ALA A 193 10.20 -15.24 -13.17
CA ALA A 193 9.95 -16.10 -14.33
C ALA A 193 9.60 -15.32 -15.61
N GLY A 194 9.44 -13.99 -15.53
CA GLY A 194 8.99 -13.16 -16.65
C GLY A 194 7.54 -13.40 -17.07
N THR A 195 6.71 -13.92 -16.16
CA THR A 195 5.30 -14.29 -16.44
C THR A 195 4.29 -13.40 -15.74
N TYR A 196 4.76 -12.42 -14.94
CA TYR A 196 3.84 -11.50 -14.27
C TYR A 196 3.20 -10.54 -15.26
N VAL A 197 1.89 -10.36 -15.11
CA VAL A 197 1.09 -9.38 -15.85
C VAL A 197 0.16 -8.71 -14.85
N ASN A 198 -0.01 -7.39 -14.95
CA ASN A 198 -1.00 -6.68 -14.16
C ASN A 198 -2.41 -7.24 -14.42
N PRO A 199 -3.32 -7.23 -13.43
CA PRO A 199 -4.72 -7.61 -13.67
C PRO A 199 -5.38 -6.68 -14.70
N ASP A 200 -6.37 -7.19 -15.43
CA ASP A 200 -7.13 -6.38 -16.41
C ASP A 200 -7.95 -5.28 -15.73
N SER A 201 -8.43 -5.53 -14.51
CA SER A 201 -9.20 -4.58 -13.70
C SER A 201 -9.21 -5.00 -12.24
N MET A 202 -9.46 -4.04 -11.34
CA MET A 202 -9.77 -4.32 -9.95
C MET A 202 -11.29 -4.47 -9.74
N PRO A 203 -11.74 -5.30 -8.78
CA PRO A 203 -13.16 -5.40 -8.46
C PRO A 203 -13.74 -4.03 -8.10
N VAL A 204 -14.93 -3.75 -8.62
CA VAL A 204 -15.70 -2.55 -8.26
C VAL A 204 -16.77 -2.94 -7.27
N TYR A 205 -16.65 -2.43 -6.04
CA TYR A 205 -17.68 -2.59 -5.03
C TYR A 205 -18.61 -1.38 -5.10
N SER A 206 -19.83 -1.64 -5.55
CA SER A 206 -20.84 -0.58 -5.75
C SER A 206 -21.22 0.06 -4.41
N ARG A 207 -21.54 1.35 -4.48
CA ARG A 207 -22.24 2.07 -3.43
C ARG A 207 -23.71 1.58 -3.44
N ASN A 208 -24.02 0.58 -2.66
CA ASN A 208 -25.39 0.16 -2.43
C ASN A 208 -25.90 0.76 -1.12
#